data_3cde5b9c86643a73098cbf13339bb9a7
#
_entry.id   3cde5b9c86643a73098cbf13339bb9a7
#
_cell.length_a   1.000
_cell.length_b   1.000
_cell.length_c   1.000
_cell.angle_alpha   90.00
_cell.angle_beta   90.00
_cell.angle_gamma   90.00
#
_symmetry.space_group_name_H-M   'P 1'
#
loop_
_entity.id
_entity.type
_entity.pdbx_description
1 polymer ?
#
loop_
_entity_poly.entity_id
_entity_poly.type
_entity_poly.pdbx_seq_one_letter_code
_entity_poly.pdbx_strand_id
1 'polypeptide(L)'
;MVDEIIVSGPVIIKQGKLRVIKEDKDDFYKLPGGRVEKDETLEETCAREIKEEIGGEIIILEKLSTLILSENPTTHKKMRIELHHYLAELKNPLEINPIEPIKEIKWLSLDQIKRKKYVVSPNIRYLLEQGDLK
;
A
#
# COMPACT_ATOMS: atom_id res chain seq x y z
N MET A 1 12.96 22.91 -8.93
CA MET A 1 11.80 22.11 -9.31
C MET A 1 11.80 20.83 -8.48
N VAL A 2 10.68 20.49 -7.91
CA VAL A 2 10.55 19.28 -7.07
C VAL A 2 10.00 18.15 -7.94
N ASP A 3 10.62 16.97 -7.86
CA ASP A 3 10.11 15.80 -8.54
C ASP A 3 8.73 15.44 -7.98
N GLU A 4 7.87 14.94 -8.83
CA GLU A 4 6.53 14.52 -8.45
C GLU A 4 6.27 13.11 -8.94
N ILE A 5 5.69 12.26 -8.09
CA ILE A 5 5.21 10.95 -8.48
C ILE A 5 3.81 10.73 -7.93
N ILE A 6 3.04 9.95 -8.67
CA ILE A 6 1.70 9.54 -8.26
C ILE A 6 1.74 8.04 -8.06
N VAL A 7 1.26 7.60 -6.90
CA VAL A 7 1.26 6.20 -6.50
C VAL A 7 -0.18 5.79 -6.21
N SER A 8 -0.52 4.57 -6.56
CA SER A 8 -1.84 4.02 -6.26
C SER A 8 -1.68 2.58 -5.76
N GLY A 9 -2.45 2.23 -4.75
CA GLY A 9 -2.37 0.89 -4.20
C GLY A 9 -3.65 0.46 -3.49
N PRO A 10 -3.87 -0.86 -3.42
CA PRO A 10 -5.03 -1.40 -2.74
C PRO A 10 -4.83 -1.50 -1.24
N VAL A 11 -5.92 -1.29 -0.51
CA VAL A 11 -6.01 -1.54 0.93
C VAL A 11 -6.89 -2.78 1.09
N ILE A 12 -6.30 -3.87 1.55
CA ILE A 12 -6.99 -5.15 1.67
C ILE A 12 -7.09 -5.49 3.14
N ILE A 13 -8.32 -5.53 3.65
CA ILE A 13 -8.59 -5.83 5.06
C ILE A 13 -9.46 -7.08 5.12
N LYS A 14 -9.05 -8.03 5.96
CA LYS A 14 -9.79 -9.26 6.15
C LYS A 14 -9.72 -9.65 7.63
N GLN A 15 -10.89 -9.79 8.26
CA GLN A 15 -10.99 -10.20 9.66
C GLN A 15 -10.12 -9.34 10.59
N GLY A 16 -10.18 -8.02 10.40
CA GLY A 16 -9.44 -7.06 11.23
C GLY A 16 -7.94 -7.00 10.98
N LYS A 17 -7.48 -7.59 9.87
CA LYS A 17 -6.06 -7.61 9.51
C LYS A 17 -5.85 -6.92 8.18
N LEU A 18 -4.76 -6.18 8.09
CA LEU A 18 -4.34 -5.44 6.90
C LEU A 18 -3.26 -6.20 6.14
N ARG A 19 -3.41 -6.30 4.83
CA ARG A 19 -2.40 -6.89 3.97
C ARG A 19 -1.26 -5.90 3.76
N VAL A 20 -0.05 -6.31 4.10
CA VAL A 20 1.14 -5.46 3.96
C VAL A 20 2.27 -6.23 3.32
N ILE A 21 3.25 -5.49 2.80
CA ILE A 21 4.46 -6.04 2.24
C ILE A 21 5.68 -5.35 2.86
N LYS A 22 6.84 -5.98 2.67
CA LYS A 22 8.12 -5.40 3.07
C LYS A 22 9.15 -5.80 2.02
N GLU A 23 9.83 -4.80 1.45
CA GLU A 23 10.94 -5.03 0.52
C GLU A 23 12.27 -5.13 1.27
N ASP A 24 13.28 -5.68 0.63
CA ASP A 24 14.61 -5.83 1.25
C ASP A 24 15.21 -4.52 1.76
N LYS A 25 14.95 -3.42 1.04
CA LYS A 25 15.48 -2.10 1.40
C LYS A 25 14.73 -1.42 2.54
N ASP A 26 13.58 -1.95 2.93
CA ASP A 26 12.70 -1.31 3.91
C ASP A 26 12.93 -1.86 5.32
N ASP A 27 12.80 -0.98 6.31
CA ASP A 27 12.76 -1.35 7.72
C ASP A 27 11.34 -1.17 8.29
N PHE A 28 10.35 -1.08 7.42
CA PHE A 28 8.95 -0.88 7.79
C PHE A 28 8.03 -1.64 6.84
N TYR A 29 6.81 -1.92 7.33
CA TYR A 29 5.76 -2.53 6.50
C TYR A 29 4.99 -1.46 5.76
N LYS A 30 4.60 -1.76 4.52
CA LYS A 30 3.88 -0.82 3.67
C LYS A 30 2.75 -1.52 2.90
N LEU A 31 1.89 -0.72 2.30
CA LEU A 31 0.82 -1.23 1.46
C LEU A 31 1.38 -1.66 0.10
N PRO A 32 0.79 -2.69 -0.52
CA PRO A 32 1.08 -2.97 -1.93
C PRO A 32 0.73 -1.75 -2.77
N GLY A 33 1.41 -1.58 -3.90
CA GLY A 33 1.14 -0.46 -4.80
C GLY A 33 2.40 0.03 -5.47
N GLY A 34 2.24 1.00 -6.34
CA GLY A 34 3.37 1.57 -7.05
C GLY A 34 2.98 2.76 -7.92
N ARG A 35 3.92 3.18 -8.74
CA ARG A 35 3.74 4.34 -9.60
C ARG A 35 2.69 4.11 -10.66
N VAL A 36 1.86 5.14 -10.86
CA VAL A 36 0.92 5.18 -11.97
C VAL A 36 1.71 5.37 -13.26
N GLU A 37 1.53 4.46 -14.21
CA GLU A 37 2.20 4.53 -15.50
C GLU A 37 1.39 5.39 -16.48
N LYS A 38 2.03 5.80 -17.57
CA LYS A 38 1.40 6.62 -18.59
C LYS A 38 0.12 5.95 -19.09
N ASP A 39 -0.95 6.75 -19.18
CA ASP A 39 -2.26 6.33 -19.67
C ASP A 39 -2.97 5.28 -18.79
N GLU A 40 -2.46 5.07 -17.59
CA GLU A 40 -3.04 4.15 -16.61
C GLU A 40 -3.95 4.90 -15.65
N THR A 41 -5.11 4.34 -15.33
CA THR A 41 -5.96 4.91 -14.27
C THR A 41 -5.41 4.49 -12.91
N LEU A 42 -5.86 5.14 -11.86
CA LEU A 42 -5.46 4.80 -10.49
C LEU A 42 -5.86 3.37 -10.14
N GLU A 43 -7.06 2.95 -10.56
CA GLU A 43 -7.56 1.58 -10.33
C GLU A 43 -6.76 0.55 -11.11
N GLU A 44 -6.40 0.85 -12.35
CA GLU A 44 -5.56 -0.03 -13.16
C GLU A 44 -4.20 -0.24 -12.53
N THR A 45 -3.64 0.81 -11.92
CA THR A 45 -2.37 0.71 -11.20
C THR A 45 -2.49 -0.23 -10.00
N CYS A 46 -3.58 -0.11 -9.23
CA CYS A 46 -3.83 -1.02 -8.12
C CYS A 46 -3.84 -2.49 -8.57
N ALA A 47 -4.57 -2.77 -9.64
CA ALA A 47 -4.70 -4.12 -10.17
C ALA A 47 -3.37 -4.67 -10.69
N ARG A 48 -2.63 -3.85 -11.42
CA ARG A 48 -1.32 -4.25 -11.97
C ARG A 48 -0.30 -4.51 -10.87
N GLU A 49 -0.19 -3.57 -9.92
CA GLU A 49 0.81 -3.67 -8.86
C GLU A 49 0.57 -4.86 -7.93
N ILE A 50 -0.70 -5.14 -7.57
CA ILE A 50 -0.97 -6.30 -6.72
C ILE A 50 -0.63 -7.60 -7.44
N LYS A 51 -0.86 -7.64 -8.74
CA LYS A 51 -0.51 -8.81 -9.55
C LYS A 51 1.00 -9.01 -9.64
N GLU A 52 1.75 -7.92 -9.84
CA GLU A 52 3.21 -7.96 -9.93
C GLU A 52 3.86 -8.31 -8.59
N GLU A 53 3.34 -7.77 -7.49
CA GLU A 53 3.97 -7.92 -6.18
C GLU A 53 3.61 -9.23 -5.47
N ILE A 54 2.36 -9.64 -5.56
CA ILE A 54 1.90 -10.85 -4.85
C ILE A 54 1.09 -11.80 -5.72
N GLY A 55 0.98 -11.52 -7.02
CA GLY A 55 0.26 -12.38 -7.96
C GLY A 55 -1.25 -12.39 -7.79
N GLY A 56 -1.79 -11.47 -7.01
CA GLY A 56 -3.22 -11.45 -6.70
C GLY A 56 -4.06 -10.72 -7.73
N GLU A 57 -5.37 -11.00 -7.69
CA GLU A 57 -6.37 -10.24 -8.42
C GLU A 57 -7.34 -9.64 -7.42
N ILE A 58 -7.80 -8.42 -7.68
CA ILE A 58 -8.64 -7.66 -6.74
C ILE A 58 -9.93 -7.16 -7.37
N ILE A 59 -10.89 -6.89 -6.50
CA ILE A 59 -12.10 -6.15 -6.82
C ILE A 59 -12.01 -4.82 -6.06
N ILE A 60 -12.07 -3.71 -6.77
CA ILE A 60 -12.06 -2.38 -6.15
C ILE A 60 -13.44 -2.10 -5.56
N LEU A 61 -13.48 -1.68 -4.29
CA LEU A 61 -14.73 -1.38 -3.59
C LEU A 61 -14.99 0.12 -3.47
N GLU A 62 -14.02 0.89 -2.96
CA GLU A 62 -14.19 2.34 -2.82
C GLU A 62 -12.86 3.07 -2.72
N LYS A 63 -12.89 4.35 -3.05
CA LYS A 63 -11.74 5.23 -2.91
C LYS A 63 -11.61 5.67 -1.45
N LEU A 64 -10.40 5.58 -0.91
CA LEU A 64 -10.07 6.05 0.42
C LEU A 64 -9.33 7.40 0.35
N SER A 65 -8.89 7.90 1.51
CA SER A 65 -8.20 9.18 1.61
C SER A 65 -6.88 9.19 0.85
N THR A 66 -6.53 10.35 0.31
CA THR A 66 -5.28 10.59 -0.42
C THR A 66 -4.29 11.29 0.50
N LEU A 67 -3.06 10.82 0.52
CA LEU A 67 -1.98 11.43 1.31
C LEU A 67 -0.94 12.03 0.36
N ILE A 68 -0.50 13.23 0.69
CA ILE A 68 0.59 13.87 -0.06
C ILE A 68 1.80 14.00 0.87
N LEU A 69 2.92 13.43 0.45
CA LEU A 69 4.18 13.50 1.17
C LEU A 69 5.11 14.50 0.46
N SER A 70 5.95 15.18 1.25
CA SER A 70 6.93 16.13 0.73
C SER A 70 8.32 15.55 0.59
N GLU A 71 8.50 14.31 1.03
CA GLU A 71 9.77 13.59 0.87
C GLU A 71 9.54 12.09 0.78
N ASN A 72 10.51 11.39 0.20
CA ASN A 72 10.48 9.93 0.15
C ASN A 72 10.76 9.39 1.55
N PRO A 73 9.89 8.53 2.12
CA PRO A 73 10.08 8.04 3.49
C PRO A 73 11.29 7.12 3.67
N THR A 74 11.83 6.56 2.59
CA THR A 74 13.00 5.70 2.65
C THR A 74 14.29 6.46 2.44
N THR A 75 14.36 7.31 1.40
CA THR A 75 15.58 8.01 1.01
C THR A 75 15.70 9.41 1.59
N HIS A 76 14.60 9.97 2.09
CA HIS A 76 14.47 11.35 2.57
C HIS A 76 14.73 12.41 1.50
N LYS A 77 14.76 12.00 0.23
CA LYS A 77 14.86 12.93 -0.89
C LYS A 77 13.59 13.77 -0.96
N LYS A 78 13.74 15.08 -1.13
CA LYS A 78 12.60 15.99 -1.27
C LYS A 78 11.91 15.76 -2.61
N MET A 79 10.61 15.47 -2.56
CA MET A 79 9.79 15.24 -3.74
C MET A 79 8.32 15.24 -3.32
N ARG A 80 7.43 15.49 -4.25
CA ARG A 80 6.00 15.40 -3.98
C ARG A 80 5.51 14.01 -4.35
N ILE A 81 5.00 13.29 -3.37
CA ILE A 81 4.43 11.96 -3.57
C ILE A 81 2.95 12.03 -3.26
N GLU A 82 2.12 11.75 -4.26
CA GLU A 82 0.68 11.70 -4.10
C GLU A 82 0.26 10.24 -4.02
N LEU A 83 -0.24 9.84 -2.85
CA LEU A 83 -0.58 8.44 -2.56
C LEU A 83 -2.10 8.27 -2.57
N HIS A 84 -2.58 7.50 -3.53
CA HIS A 84 -3.98 7.14 -3.66
C HIS A 84 -4.22 5.75 -3.14
N HIS A 85 -5.36 5.54 -2.46
CA HIS A 85 -5.68 4.27 -1.81
C HIS A 85 -7.10 3.86 -2.17
N TYR A 86 -7.27 2.56 -2.42
CA TYR A 86 -8.57 1.98 -2.74
C TYR A 86 -8.82 0.77 -1.85
N LEU A 87 -9.96 0.77 -1.16
CA LEU A 87 -10.39 -0.42 -0.45
C LEU A 87 -10.69 -1.49 -1.50
N ALA A 88 -10.15 -2.69 -1.32
CA ALA A 88 -10.29 -3.77 -2.29
C ALA A 88 -10.38 -5.13 -1.60
N GLU A 89 -10.92 -6.10 -2.33
CA GLU A 89 -10.96 -7.49 -1.90
C GLU A 89 -10.15 -8.34 -2.87
N LEU A 90 -9.47 -9.35 -2.34
CA LEU A 90 -8.79 -10.34 -3.17
C LEU A 90 -9.82 -11.29 -3.76
N LYS A 91 -9.78 -11.49 -5.08
CA LYS A 91 -10.61 -12.50 -5.75
C LYS A 91 -10.10 -13.90 -5.43
N ASN A 92 -8.79 -14.05 -5.34
CA ASN A 92 -8.12 -15.31 -5.01
C ASN A 92 -7.57 -15.23 -3.60
N PRO A 93 -8.15 -15.96 -2.64
CA PRO A 93 -7.62 -15.96 -1.28
C PRO A 93 -6.33 -16.74 -1.12
N LEU A 94 -5.87 -17.43 -2.17
CA LEU A 94 -4.66 -18.24 -2.09
C LEU A 94 -3.42 -17.37 -1.95
N GLU A 95 -2.60 -17.73 -0.99
CA GLU A 95 -1.33 -17.08 -0.75
C GLU A 95 -0.38 -17.36 -1.90
N ILE A 96 0.31 -16.34 -2.35
CA ILE A 96 1.29 -16.47 -3.40
C ILE A 96 2.64 -16.08 -2.82
N ASN A 97 3.69 -16.74 -3.30
CA ASN A 97 5.04 -16.43 -2.84
C ASN A 97 5.43 -15.01 -3.25
N PRO A 98 6.14 -14.28 -2.38
CA PRO A 98 6.63 -12.96 -2.74
C PRO A 98 7.48 -12.99 -4.00
N ILE A 99 7.30 -11.97 -4.83
CA ILE A 99 8.09 -11.78 -6.05
C ILE A 99 9.12 -10.70 -5.73
N GLU A 100 10.40 -10.96 -6.01
CA GLU A 100 11.44 -9.99 -5.72
C GLU A 100 11.13 -8.63 -6.37
N PRO A 101 11.37 -7.50 -5.67
CA PRO A 101 12.15 -7.38 -4.43
C PRO A 101 11.34 -7.52 -3.12
N ILE A 102 10.17 -8.15 -3.16
CA ILE A 102 9.32 -8.31 -1.97
C ILE A 102 9.92 -9.37 -1.06
N LYS A 103 10.25 -8.99 0.18
CA LYS A 103 10.83 -9.87 1.17
C LYS A 103 9.78 -10.58 2.00
N GLU A 104 8.72 -9.88 2.38
CA GLU A 104 7.66 -10.42 3.22
C GLU A 104 6.30 -9.95 2.73
N ILE A 105 5.32 -10.84 2.84
CA ILE A 105 3.91 -10.53 2.67
C ILE A 105 3.22 -10.98 3.95
N LYS A 106 2.53 -10.09 4.64
CA LYS A 106 1.91 -10.41 5.93
C LYS A 106 0.52 -9.82 6.07
N TRP A 107 -0.24 -10.42 6.99
CA TRP A 107 -1.47 -9.86 7.52
C TRP A 107 -1.15 -9.30 8.90
N LEU A 108 -1.29 -8.00 9.10
CA LEU A 108 -1.06 -7.38 10.40
C LEU A 108 -2.38 -6.97 11.03
N SER A 109 -2.55 -7.29 12.30
CA SER A 109 -3.72 -6.89 13.06
C SER A 109 -3.81 -5.36 13.11
N LEU A 110 -4.96 -4.80 12.73
CA LEU A 110 -5.19 -3.35 12.82
C LEU A 110 -5.05 -2.87 14.27
N ASP A 111 -5.50 -3.67 15.23
CA ASP A 111 -5.38 -3.33 16.64
C ASP A 111 -3.91 -3.22 17.06
N GLN A 112 -3.08 -4.16 16.63
CA GLN A 112 -1.64 -4.14 16.93
C GLN A 112 -0.94 -2.97 16.23
N ILE A 113 -1.35 -2.62 15.02
CA ILE A 113 -0.81 -1.45 14.33
C ILE A 113 -1.16 -0.18 15.13
N LYS A 114 -2.40 -0.06 15.59
CA LYS A 114 -2.84 1.07 16.41
C LYS A 114 -2.03 1.19 17.69
N ARG A 115 -1.65 0.05 18.27
CA ARG A 115 -0.83 0.00 19.50
C ARG A 115 0.65 0.18 19.23
N LYS A 116 1.04 0.47 17.98
CA LYS A 116 2.42 0.69 17.57
C LYS A 116 3.34 -0.52 17.78
N LYS A 117 2.79 -1.71 17.62
CA LYS A 117 3.55 -2.96 17.68
C LYS A 117 4.41 -3.19 16.44
N TYR A 118 4.11 -2.48 15.35
CA TYR A 118 4.82 -2.59 14.08
C TYR A 118 5.20 -1.22 13.56
N VAL A 119 6.36 -1.15 12.92
CA VAL A 119 6.76 0.05 12.17
C VAL A 119 6.11 -0.03 10.81
N VAL A 120 5.27 0.94 10.49
CA VAL A 120 4.52 0.98 9.24
C VAL A 120 4.74 2.30 8.52
N SER A 121 4.47 2.30 7.21
CA SER A 121 4.64 3.50 6.38
C SER A 121 3.71 4.64 6.82
N PRO A 122 4.08 5.89 6.49
CA PRO A 122 3.28 7.05 6.89
C PRO A 122 1.84 6.99 6.41
N ASN A 123 1.57 6.44 5.22
CA ASN A 123 0.22 6.38 4.70
C ASN A 123 -0.68 5.42 5.49
N ILE A 124 -0.12 4.34 6.03
CA ILE A 124 -0.91 3.45 6.90
C ILE A 124 -1.36 4.22 8.15
N ARG A 125 -0.45 4.97 8.79
CA ARG A 125 -0.79 5.80 9.95
C ARG A 125 -1.83 6.84 9.60
N TYR A 126 -1.67 7.49 8.47
CA TYR A 126 -2.60 8.50 7.98
C TYR A 126 -4.01 7.92 7.80
N LEU A 127 -4.12 6.77 7.13
CA LEU A 127 -5.42 6.12 6.91
C LEU A 127 -6.08 5.70 8.22
N LEU A 128 -5.30 5.24 9.20
CA LEU A 128 -5.82 4.95 10.54
C LEU A 128 -6.40 6.20 11.19
N GLU A 129 -5.68 7.32 11.12
CA GLU A 129 -6.11 8.58 11.70
C GLU A 129 -7.37 9.12 11.03
N GLN A 130 -7.52 8.89 9.72
CA GLN A 130 -8.70 9.31 8.98
C GLN A 130 -9.91 8.39 9.20
N GLY A 131 -9.73 7.26 9.87
CA GLY A 131 -10.81 6.31 10.10
C GLY A 131 -11.09 5.40 8.91
N ASP A 132 -10.21 5.37 7.92
CA ASP A 132 -10.39 4.55 6.71
C ASP A 132 -10.11 3.07 6.92
N LEU A 133 -9.35 2.73 7.95
CA LEU A 133 -9.00 1.33 8.25
C LEU A 133 -9.82 0.84 9.44
N LYS A 134 -10.70 -0.11 9.17
CA LYS A 134 -11.63 -0.65 10.18
C LYS A 134 -11.63 -2.17 10.19
#